data_663e044ed727bbfe24558a2d97ab572e
#
_entry.id   663e044ed727bbfe24558a2d97ab572e
#
_cell.length_a   1.000
_cell.length_b   1.000
_cell.length_c   1.000
_cell.angle_alpha   90.00
_cell.angle_beta   90.00
_cell.angle_gamma   90.00
#
_symmetry.space_group_name_H-M   'P 1'
#
loop_
_entity.id
_entity.type
_entity.pdbx_description
1 polymer ?
#
loop_
_entity_poly.entity_id
_entity_poly.type
_entity_poly.pdbx_seq_one_letter_code
_entity_poly.pdbx_strand_id
1 'polypeptide(L)'
;MPKRHPNYRRVKIHRNYTVEEIAGLFGAHKNTVRAWMKTGLKTMNDKRRPVLILGSELAAYLQARRTKNKRPCQPGEIFCVRCRAPKRPAGDMAEYLPITESLGNLEGICPDCDAMIYRRASKAKLARIRGELDIRFREDKRRVSDSDCPSVNSDLK
;
A
#
# COMPACT_ATOMS: atom_id res chain seq x y z
N MET A 1 3.76 15.34 -13.48
CA MET A 1 4.09 15.21 -12.05
C MET A 1 3.14 14.20 -11.40
N PRO A 2 3.62 13.14 -10.73
CA PRO A 2 2.74 12.19 -10.06
C PRO A 2 1.94 12.91 -8.97
N LYS A 3 0.61 12.77 -8.98
CA LYS A 3 -0.30 13.33 -7.97
C LYS A 3 0.00 12.70 -6.62
N ARG A 4 0.82 13.35 -5.80
CA ARG A 4 1.08 12.91 -4.43
C ARG A 4 -0.19 13.08 -3.60
N HIS A 5 -0.65 12.02 -2.97
CA HIS A 5 -1.76 12.12 -2.04
C HIS A 5 -1.38 13.05 -0.88
N PRO A 6 -2.25 14.00 -0.49
CA PRO A 6 -2.00 14.90 0.61
C PRO A 6 -1.77 14.11 1.91
N ASN A 7 -0.64 14.36 2.57
CA ASN A 7 -0.30 13.66 3.81
C ASN A 7 -0.89 14.40 5.01
N TYR A 8 -1.86 13.80 5.67
CA TYR A 8 -2.54 14.38 6.84
C TYR A 8 -1.59 14.69 8.01
N ARG A 9 -0.42 14.01 8.13
CA ARG A 9 0.57 14.25 9.18
C ARG A 9 1.26 15.60 9.08
N ARG A 10 1.16 16.30 7.95
CA ARG A 10 1.67 17.67 7.77
C ARG A 10 0.73 18.73 8.32
N VAL A 11 -0.47 18.36 8.70
CA VAL A 11 -1.48 19.27 9.23
C VAL A 11 -1.26 19.48 10.73
N LYS A 12 -1.15 20.73 11.16
CA LYS A 12 -1.14 21.10 12.59
C LYS A 12 -2.59 21.12 13.10
N ILE A 13 -2.91 20.22 14.03
CA ILE A 13 -4.30 19.93 14.48
C ILE A 13 -4.97 21.16 15.10
N HIS A 14 -4.23 21.96 15.85
CA HIS A 14 -4.76 23.11 16.58
C HIS A 14 -4.70 24.43 15.79
N ARG A 15 -4.38 24.37 14.51
CA ARG A 15 -4.32 25.56 13.65
C ARG A 15 -5.54 25.60 12.74
N ASN A 16 -6.04 26.83 12.51
CA ASN A 16 -7.04 27.11 11.48
C ASN A 16 -6.33 27.38 10.15
N TYR A 17 -6.90 26.88 9.08
CA TYR A 17 -6.36 27.02 7.73
C TYR A 17 -7.39 27.66 6.82
N THR A 18 -6.91 28.54 5.96
CA THR A 18 -7.67 29.02 4.80
C THR A 18 -7.54 28.05 3.62
N VAL A 19 -8.41 28.15 2.63
CA VAL A 19 -8.34 27.34 1.40
C VAL A 19 -6.98 27.51 0.69
N GLU A 20 -6.44 28.72 0.72
CA GLU A 20 -5.17 29.06 0.08
C GLU A 20 -3.97 28.46 0.80
N GLU A 21 -3.97 28.51 2.13
CA GLU A 21 -2.94 27.88 2.95
C GLU A 21 -2.91 26.36 2.78
N ILE A 22 -4.08 25.70 2.70
CA ILE A 22 -4.18 24.27 2.44
C ILE A 22 -3.64 23.95 1.05
N ALA A 23 -4.00 24.75 0.05
CA ALA A 23 -3.51 24.58 -1.31
C ALA A 23 -1.97 24.69 -1.37
N GLY A 24 -1.39 25.67 -0.70
CA GLY A 24 0.07 25.84 -0.57
C GLY A 24 0.72 24.70 0.19
N LEU A 25 0.14 24.25 1.32
CA LEU A 25 0.67 23.17 2.16
C LEU A 25 0.84 21.84 1.38
N PHE A 26 -0.08 21.55 0.49
CA PHE A 26 -0.09 20.29 -0.26
C PHE A 26 0.36 20.43 -1.72
N GLY A 27 0.65 21.63 -2.20
CA GLY A 27 0.93 21.88 -3.61
C GLY A 27 -0.28 21.56 -4.52
N ALA A 28 -1.50 21.74 -4.00
CA ALA A 28 -2.74 21.48 -4.70
C ALA A 28 -3.39 22.78 -5.20
N HIS A 29 -4.21 22.68 -6.24
CA HIS A 29 -4.98 23.85 -6.69
C HIS A 29 -6.13 24.15 -5.69
N LYS A 30 -6.47 25.44 -5.49
CA LYS A 30 -7.56 25.87 -4.59
C LYS A 30 -8.92 25.24 -4.93
N ASN A 31 -9.18 24.94 -6.20
CA ASN A 31 -10.41 24.25 -6.58
C ASN A 31 -10.46 22.80 -6.06
N THR A 32 -9.30 22.15 -5.90
CA THR A 32 -9.23 20.82 -5.27
C THR A 32 -9.66 20.88 -3.81
N VAL A 33 -9.22 21.90 -3.08
CA VAL A 33 -9.62 22.09 -1.68
C VAL A 33 -11.11 22.43 -1.58
N ARG A 34 -11.63 23.27 -2.48
CA ARG A 34 -13.08 23.55 -2.55
C ARG A 34 -13.90 22.30 -2.89
N ALA A 35 -13.39 21.42 -3.74
CA ALA A 35 -14.03 20.13 -4.01
C ALA A 35 -14.04 19.22 -2.76
N TRP A 36 -13.01 19.29 -1.90
CA TRP A 36 -13.02 18.57 -0.62
C TRP A 36 -14.11 19.08 0.32
N MET A 37 -14.35 20.39 0.36
CA MET A 37 -15.47 20.95 1.14
C MET A 37 -16.81 20.41 0.64
N LYS A 38 -17.02 20.31 -0.68
CA LYS A 38 -18.23 19.70 -1.25
C LYS A 38 -18.36 18.20 -0.94
N THR A 39 -17.24 17.50 -0.72
CA THR A 39 -17.21 16.04 -0.46
C THR A 39 -17.13 15.68 1.02
N GLY A 40 -17.36 16.66 1.92
CA GLY A 40 -17.52 16.39 3.35
C GLY A 40 -16.43 16.93 4.27
N LEU A 41 -15.53 17.80 3.77
CA LEU A 41 -14.62 18.53 4.66
C LEU A 41 -15.40 19.62 5.38
N LYS A 42 -15.48 19.52 6.71
CA LYS A 42 -16.19 20.48 7.56
C LYS A 42 -15.44 21.80 7.65
N THR A 43 -16.19 22.88 7.57
CA THR A 43 -15.71 24.26 7.71
C THR A 43 -16.26 24.86 8.98
N MET A 44 -15.55 25.81 9.57
CA MET A 44 -16.03 26.49 10.79
C MET A 44 -17.15 27.50 10.48
N ASN A 45 -17.08 28.17 9.32
CA ASN A 45 -18.04 29.18 8.90
C ASN A 45 -18.20 29.22 7.39
N ASP A 46 -19.30 28.72 6.86
CA ASP A 46 -19.56 28.72 5.41
C ASP A 46 -19.97 30.09 4.87
N LYS A 47 -20.53 30.95 5.74
CA LYS A 47 -21.11 32.27 5.36
C LYS A 47 -20.10 33.41 5.40
N ARG A 48 -18.99 33.27 6.15
CA ARG A 48 -17.96 34.31 6.28
C ARG A 48 -16.74 34.02 5.43
N ARG A 49 -16.14 35.04 4.86
CA ARG A 49 -14.89 34.94 4.13
C ARG A 49 -13.77 35.66 4.88
N PRO A 50 -12.54 35.08 4.97
CA PRO A 50 -12.14 33.81 4.41
C PRO A 50 -12.77 32.60 5.12
N VAL A 51 -13.06 31.52 4.38
CA VAL A 51 -13.55 30.27 4.95
C VAL A 51 -12.41 29.62 5.75
N LEU A 52 -12.67 29.35 7.02
CA LEU A 52 -11.73 28.73 7.94
C LEU A 52 -12.04 27.24 8.12
N ILE A 53 -10.98 26.43 8.09
CA ILE A 53 -11.04 24.99 8.27
C ILE A 53 -10.13 24.64 9.44
N LEU A 54 -10.68 23.93 10.42
CA LEU A 54 -9.91 23.49 11.58
C LEU A 54 -8.94 22.37 11.15
N GLY A 55 -7.70 22.42 11.64
CA GLY A 55 -6.69 21.43 11.29
C GLY A 55 -7.05 20.01 11.70
N SER A 56 -7.76 19.80 12.82
CA SER A 56 -8.28 18.50 13.22
C SER A 56 -9.27 17.92 12.21
N GLU A 57 -10.21 18.74 11.71
CA GLU A 57 -11.19 18.33 10.70
C GLU A 57 -10.51 18.01 9.35
N LEU A 58 -9.53 18.82 8.97
CA LEU A 58 -8.75 18.58 7.77
C LEU A 58 -7.96 17.27 7.86
N ALA A 59 -7.30 17.02 9.00
CA ALA A 59 -6.54 15.80 9.22
C ALA A 59 -7.45 14.57 9.23
N ALA A 60 -8.59 14.62 9.93
CA ALA A 60 -9.58 13.55 9.98
C ALA A 60 -10.17 13.24 8.59
N TYR A 61 -10.52 14.27 7.82
CA TYR A 61 -11.01 14.12 6.45
C TYR A 61 -9.98 13.41 5.53
N LEU A 62 -8.74 13.87 5.56
CA LEU A 62 -7.67 13.28 4.74
C LEU A 62 -7.35 11.84 5.16
N GLN A 63 -7.41 11.54 6.46
CA GLN A 63 -7.24 10.20 6.99
C GLN A 63 -8.39 9.28 6.55
N ALA A 64 -9.63 9.71 6.72
CA ALA A 64 -10.82 8.97 6.30
C ALA A 64 -10.79 8.69 4.78
N ARG A 65 -10.44 9.70 3.97
CA ARG A 65 -10.29 9.55 2.53
C ARG A 65 -9.21 8.52 2.15
N ARG A 66 -8.10 8.46 2.90
CA ARG A 66 -7.03 7.49 2.68
C ARG A 66 -7.45 6.08 3.07
N THR A 67 -8.25 5.93 4.13
CA THR A 67 -8.67 4.63 4.65
C THR A 67 -9.89 4.07 3.94
N LYS A 68 -10.73 4.91 3.32
CA LYS A 68 -11.97 4.52 2.64
C LYS A 68 -11.82 3.34 1.69
N ASN A 69 -10.72 3.29 0.95
CA ASN A 69 -10.45 2.24 -0.04
C ASN A 69 -9.45 1.18 0.46
N LYS A 70 -9.01 1.27 1.73
CA LYS A 70 -8.13 0.25 2.29
C LYS A 70 -8.97 -0.91 2.79
N ARG A 71 -8.70 -2.07 2.23
CA ARG A 71 -9.25 -3.34 2.69
C ARG A 71 -8.11 -4.13 3.33
N PRO A 72 -8.03 -4.21 4.67
CA PRO A 72 -7.02 -5.01 5.34
C PRO A 72 -7.26 -6.49 5.02
N CYS A 73 -6.16 -7.22 4.75
CA CYS A 73 -6.22 -8.67 4.58
C CYS A 73 -6.34 -9.35 5.94
N GLN A 74 -7.30 -10.23 6.08
CA GLN A 74 -7.44 -11.13 7.23
C GLN A 74 -6.32 -12.20 7.21
N PRO A 75 -6.15 -12.97 8.30
CA PRO A 75 -5.34 -14.18 8.26
C PRO A 75 -5.80 -15.11 7.13
N GLY A 76 -4.86 -15.66 6.38
CA GLY A 76 -5.17 -16.49 5.21
C GLY A 76 -5.49 -15.72 3.93
N GLU A 77 -5.51 -14.39 3.94
CA GLU A 77 -5.79 -13.60 2.75
C GLU A 77 -4.56 -12.88 2.21
N ILE A 78 -4.48 -12.79 0.90
CA ILE A 78 -3.51 -12.01 0.15
C ILE A 78 -4.25 -11.01 -0.73
N PHE A 79 -3.76 -9.77 -0.81
CA PHE A 79 -4.41 -8.73 -1.61
C PHE A 79 -4.16 -8.95 -3.11
N CYS A 80 -5.22 -9.15 -3.86
CA CYS A 80 -5.14 -9.18 -5.31
C CYS A 80 -5.22 -7.76 -5.87
N VAL A 81 -4.16 -7.32 -6.57
CA VAL A 81 -4.10 -5.98 -7.17
C VAL A 81 -5.06 -5.86 -8.35
N ARG A 82 -5.23 -6.94 -9.13
CA ARG A 82 -6.12 -6.97 -10.29
C ARG A 82 -7.60 -6.91 -9.88
N CYS A 83 -8.00 -7.71 -8.89
CA CYS A 83 -9.37 -7.70 -8.35
C CYS A 83 -9.61 -6.57 -7.34
N ARG A 84 -8.54 -5.88 -6.87
CA ARG A 84 -8.58 -4.82 -5.83
C ARG A 84 -9.27 -5.26 -4.54
N ALA A 85 -9.12 -6.53 -4.17
CA ALA A 85 -9.72 -7.12 -2.99
C ALA A 85 -8.78 -8.13 -2.32
N PRO A 86 -8.89 -8.31 -0.99
CA PRO A 86 -8.29 -9.44 -0.31
C PRO A 86 -8.93 -10.74 -0.81
N LYS A 87 -8.12 -11.75 -1.07
CA LYS A 87 -8.55 -13.06 -1.55
C LYS A 87 -7.76 -14.16 -0.85
N ARG A 88 -8.41 -15.29 -0.59
CA ARG A 88 -7.72 -16.53 -0.26
C ARG A 88 -7.09 -17.09 -1.52
N PRO A 89 -5.82 -17.52 -1.50
CA PRO A 89 -5.22 -18.21 -2.64
C PRO A 89 -6.00 -19.44 -3.07
N ALA A 90 -5.92 -19.77 -4.34
CA ALA A 90 -6.55 -20.96 -4.89
C ALA A 90 -6.02 -22.22 -4.18
N GLY A 91 -6.95 -23.11 -3.78
CA GLY A 91 -6.61 -24.33 -3.04
C GLY A 91 -6.07 -24.12 -1.64
N ASP A 92 -6.24 -22.92 -1.06
CA ASP A 92 -5.66 -22.52 0.24
C ASP A 92 -4.14 -22.74 0.34
N MET A 93 -3.46 -22.83 -0.82
CA MET A 93 -2.02 -23.04 -0.93
C MET A 93 -1.28 -21.73 -1.15
N ALA A 94 -0.18 -21.56 -0.43
CA ALA A 94 0.74 -20.45 -0.63
C ALA A 94 2.18 -20.92 -0.49
N GLU A 95 3.08 -20.28 -1.23
CA GLU A 95 4.52 -20.51 -1.12
C GLU A 95 5.16 -19.35 -0.38
N TYR A 96 6.07 -19.66 0.55
CA TYR A 96 6.87 -18.65 1.21
C TYR A 96 8.26 -18.61 0.61
N LEU A 97 8.57 -17.50 -0.04
CA LEU A 97 9.88 -17.24 -0.65
C LEU A 97 10.68 -16.33 0.29
N PRO A 98 11.74 -16.80 0.94
CA PRO A 98 12.59 -15.97 1.76
C PRO A 98 13.35 -14.97 0.88
N ILE A 99 13.41 -13.70 1.30
CA ILE A 99 14.20 -12.64 0.66
C ILE A 99 15.41 -12.31 1.54
N THR A 100 15.19 -12.36 2.86
CA THR A 100 16.21 -12.20 3.89
C THR A 100 15.96 -13.22 4.99
N GLU A 101 16.86 -13.34 5.94
CA GLU A 101 16.69 -14.25 7.09
C GLU A 101 15.36 -14.03 7.85
N SER A 102 14.90 -12.79 7.95
CA SER A 102 13.70 -12.39 8.71
C SER A 102 12.48 -12.07 7.87
N LEU A 103 12.64 -11.78 6.57
CA LEU A 103 11.57 -11.32 5.68
C LEU A 103 11.47 -12.19 4.43
N GLY A 104 10.26 -12.40 3.96
CA GLY A 104 9.97 -13.07 2.70
C GLY A 104 8.66 -12.60 2.08
N ASN A 105 8.35 -13.16 0.94
CA ASN A 105 7.07 -13.01 0.26
C ASN A 105 6.25 -14.29 0.42
N LEU A 106 5.00 -14.15 0.75
CA LEU A 106 3.99 -15.18 0.61
C LEU A 106 3.36 -15.00 -0.77
N GLU A 107 3.40 -16.03 -1.58
CA GLU A 107 2.94 -16.05 -2.97
C GLU A 107 1.81 -17.05 -3.13
N GLY A 108 0.83 -16.73 -3.96
CA GLY A 108 -0.28 -17.59 -4.27
C GLY A 108 -0.97 -17.18 -5.55
N ILE A 109 -1.99 -17.93 -5.97
CA ILE A 109 -2.78 -17.66 -7.16
C ILE A 109 -4.14 -17.14 -6.74
N CYS A 110 -4.60 -16.05 -7.36
CA CYS A 110 -5.95 -15.52 -7.13
C CYS A 110 -7.00 -16.46 -7.73
N PRO A 111 -8.03 -16.89 -6.98
CA PRO A 111 -9.03 -17.80 -7.51
C PRO A 111 -9.95 -17.18 -8.58
N ASP A 112 -10.06 -15.86 -8.63
CA ASP A 112 -10.99 -15.16 -9.53
C ASP A 112 -10.35 -14.75 -10.86
N CYS A 113 -9.06 -14.48 -10.89
CA CYS A 113 -8.41 -13.91 -12.08
C CYS A 113 -7.08 -14.59 -12.43
N ASP A 114 -6.72 -15.67 -11.74
CA ASP A 114 -5.54 -16.51 -11.92
C ASP A 114 -4.21 -15.73 -11.87
N ALA A 115 -4.25 -14.47 -11.40
CA ALA A 115 -3.06 -13.66 -11.24
C ALA A 115 -2.28 -14.09 -9.99
N MET A 116 -0.96 -14.06 -10.09
CA MET A 116 -0.09 -14.21 -8.93
C MET A 116 -0.34 -13.08 -7.93
N ILE A 117 -0.54 -13.42 -6.68
CA ILE A 117 -0.76 -12.48 -5.58
C ILE A 117 0.35 -12.64 -4.55
N TYR A 118 0.79 -11.48 -4.01
CA TYR A 118 1.96 -11.41 -3.14
C TYR A 118 1.63 -10.69 -1.84
N ARG A 119 2.14 -11.22 -0.73
CA ARG A 119 2.07 -10.55 0.57
C ARG A 119 3.41 -10.62 1.26
N ARG A 120 4.02 -9.46 1.53
CA ARG A 120 5.25 -9.43 2.31
C ARG A 120 4.96 -9.83 3.76
N ALA A 121 5.73 -10.79 4.27
CA ALA A 121 5.58 -11.33 5.60
C ALA A 121 6.95 -11.52 6.26
N SER A 122 7.05 -11.23 7.56
CA SER A 122 8.20 -11.65 8.35
C SER A 122 7.98 -13.06 8.89
N LYS A 123 9.05 -13.84 9.05
CA LYS A 123 8.98 -15.20 9.63
C LYS A 123 8.25 -15.19 10.98
N ALA A 124 8.54 -14.20 11.84
CA ALA A 124 7.90 -14.07 13.15
C ALA A 124 6.38 -13.84 13.09
N LYS A 125 5.88 -13.19 12.01
CA LYS A 125 4.44 -12.91 11.82
C LYS A 125 3.75 -13.96 10.96
N LEU A 126 4.50 -14.92 10.40
CA LEU A 126 3.98 -15.89 9.45
C LEU A 126 2.87 -16.75 10.07
N ALA A 127 3.05 -17.21 11.30
CA ALA A 127 2.04 -17.97 12.02
C ALA A 127 0.69 -17.22 12.16
N ARG A 128 0.75 -15.90 12.40
CA ARG A 128 -0.45 -15.05 12.50
C ARG A 128 -1.07 -14.74 11.14
N ILE A 129 -0.26 -14.70 10.08
CA ILE A 129 -0.70 -14.41 8.71
C ILE A 129 -1.24 -15.66 8.04
N ARG A 130 -0.70 -16.84 8.38
CA ARG A 130 -1.03 -18.13 7.80
C ARG A 130 -2.54 -18.43 7.85
N GLY A 131 -3.18 -18.22 9.02
CA GLY A 131 -4.56 -18.69 9.19
C GLY A 131 -4.65 -20.20 8.89
N GLU A 132 -5.54 -20.56 7.95
CA GLU A 132 -5.76 -21.95 7.49
C GLU A 132 -4.95 -22.30 6.23
N LEU A 133 -4.06 -21.41 5.74
CA LEU A 133 -3.29 -21.67 4.53
C LEU A 133 -2.25 -22.77 4.74
N ASP A 134 -2.12 -23.66 3.77
CA ASP A 134 -0.99 -24.56 3.62
C ASP A 134 0.19 -23.79 3.01
N ILE A 135 1.21 -23.53 3.82
CA ILE A 135 2.38 -22.76 3.42
C ILE A 135 3.54 -23.70 3.15
N ARG A 136 3.97 -23.75 1.92
CA ARG A 136 5.19 -24.43 1.51
C ARG A 136 6.36 -23.46 1.53
N PHE A 137 7.45 -23.85 2.17
CA PHE A 137 8.70 -23.09 2.14
C PHE A 137 9.45 -23.47 0.88
N ARG A 138 9.67 -22.48 0.02
CA ARG A 138 10.54 -22.66 -1.13
C ARG A 138 11.97 -22.39 -0.69
N GLU A 139 12.83 -23.38 -0.81
CA GLU A 139 14.27 -23.19 -0.63
C GLU A 139 14.77 -22.27 -1.74
N ASP A 140 15.62 -21.31 -1.34
CA ASP A 140 16.23 -20.38 -2.27
C ASP A 140 17.08 -21.21 -3.26
N LYS A 141 16.57 -21.42 -4.47
CA LYS A 141 17.43 -21.92 -5.53
C LYS A 141 18.46 -20.82 -5.75
N ARG A 142 19.71 -21.08 -5.34
CA ARG A 142 20.86 -20.22 -5.64
C ARG A 142 20.70 -19.73 -7.09
N ARG A 143 20.78 -18.41 -7.27
CA ARG A 143 20.73 -17.84 -8.62
C ARG A 143 21.81 -18.54 -9.44
N VAL A 144 21.46 -18.97 -10.63
CA VAL A 144 22.36 -19.63 -11.60
C VAL A 144 23.57 -18.75 -11.97
N SER A 145 23.65 -17.52 -11.46
CA SER A 145 24.79 -16.61 -11.60
C SER A 145 26.06 -17.03 -10.85
N ASP A 146 25.98 -18.04 -9.97
CA ASP A 146 27.17 -18.63 -9.30
C ASP A 146 27.63 -19.95 -9.94
N SER A 147 27.15 -20.28 -11.13
CA SER A 147 27.80 -21.28 -11.92
C SER A 147 29.10 -20.69 -12.46
N ASP A 148 30.22 -21.21 -12.00
CA ASP A 148 31.51 -21.02 -12.66
C ASP A 148 31.30 -21.19 -14.17
N CYS A 149 31.33 -20.08 -14.90
CA CYS A 149 31.33 -20.12 -16.34
C CYS A 149 32.59 -20.91 -16.73
N PRO A 150 32.49 -22.11 -17.32
CA PRO A 150 33.69 -22.77 -17.81
C PRO A 150 34.30 -21.83 -18.83
N SER A 151 35.50 -21.37 -18.55
CA SER A 151 36.33 -20.62 -19.48
C SER A 151 36.45 -21.43 -20.77
N VAL A 152 35.76 -21.00 -21.80
CA VAL A 152 35.92 -21.57 -23.12
C VAL A 152 37.22 -21.02 -23.64
N ASN A 153 38.31 -21.73 -23.38
CA ASN A 153 39.58 -21.53 -24.07
C ASN A 153 39.37 -21.91 -25.54
N SER A 154 39.12 -20.90 -26.34
CA SER A 154 39.22 -21.05 -27.78
C SER A 154 40.69 -20.93 -28.20
N ASP A 155 41.45 -21.99 -28.00
CA ASP A 155 42.69 -22.19 -28.72
C ASP A 155 42.36 -22.61 -30.15
N LEU A 156 42.04 -21.62 -30.97
CA LEU A 156 42.09 -21.74 -32.43
C LEU A 156 43.46 -21.24 -32.90
N LYS A 157 44.34 -22.22 -33.18
CA LYS A 157 45.47 -22.05 -34.05
C LYS A 157 45.05 -22.04 -35.51
#